data_e046e5cc66e2b94610a6d9e78bb51c02
#
_entry.id   e046e5cc66e2b94610a6d9e78bb51c02
#
_cell.length_a   1.000
_cell.length_b   1.000
_cell.length_c   1.000
_cell.angle_alpha   90.00
_cell.angle_beta   90.00
_cell.angle_gamma   90.00
#
_symmetry.space_group_name_H-M   'P 1'
#
loop_
_entity.id
_entity.type
_entity.pdbx_description
1 polymer ?
#
loop_
_entity_poly.entity_id
_entity_poly.type
_entity_poly.pdbx_seq_one_letter_code
_entity_poly.pdbx_strand_id
1 'polypeptide(L)'
;MLFRSPSAHPNARFTTPASQCPTIAPEWEDPAGVPIDAFLFGGRRATVVPLVHEAFDWEHGVFLGATMASETTAAAAGDVGKLRRDPFAMLPFCGYNMGDYFGHWLSVGHAADAAKLPRLYYVNWFRKDAAGRYVWPGFGENIRVLKWIVERLSGSAEAVETPVGLLPAPGSLDLDGLEIGEADLDLLLTVDRQAWKLEADQIPEFFRGFGEHLPARLRELHQELIDRLG
;
A
#
# COMPACT_ATOMS: atom_id res chain seq x y z
N MET A 1 -7.75 34.18 -24.55
CA MET A 1 -6.89 34.33 -23.37
C MET A 1 -5.78 33.31 -23.50
N LEU A 2 -4.54 33.72 -23.72
CA LEU A 2 -3.42 32.77 -23.84
C LEU A 2 -2.91 32.48 -22.44
N PHE A 3 -2.98 31.22 -22.02
CA PHE A 3 -2.36 30.77 -20.77
C PHE A 3 -0.85 30.89 -20.91
N ARG A 4 -0.23 31.76 -20.13
CA ARG A 4 1.23 31.99 -20.12
C ARG A 4 1.96 31.26 -18.99
N SER A 5 1.24 30.45 -18.20
CA SER A 5 1.85 29.64 -17.14
C SER A 5 2.37 28.32 -17.71
N PRO A 6 3.51 27.79 -17.21
CA PRO A 6 3.99 26.47 -17.58
C PRO A 6 2.91 25.41 -17.32
N SER A 7 2.72 24.50 -18.26
CA SER A 7 1.78 23.37 -18.09
C SER A 7 2.30 22.34 -17.08
N ALA A 8 3.62 22.23 -16.94
CA ALA A 8 4.27 21.38 -15.94
C ALA A 8 4.59 22.19 -14.67
N HIS A 9 4.03 21.78 -13.55
CA HIS A 9 4.27 22.38 -12.22
C HIS A 9 4.04 21.32 -11.13
N PRO A 10 4.43 21.54 -9.85
CA PRO A 10 4.35 20.52 -8.82
C PRO A 10 2.97 19.88 -8.59
N ASN A 11 1.90 20.55 -9.01
CA ASN A 11 0.53 20.05 -8.94
C ASN A 11 -0.09 19.75 -10.31
N ALA A 12 0.73 19.60 -11.37
CA ALA A 12 0.24 19.22 -12.69
C ALA A 12 -0.28 17.79 -12.68
N ARG A 13 -1.41 17.58 -13.36
CA ARG A 13 -2.05 16.26 -13.50
C ARG A 13 -2.50 16.10 -14.95
N PHE A 14 -2.42 14.86 -15.44
CA PHE A 14 -2.92 14.52 -16.76
C PHE A 14 -3.53 13.11 -16.71
N THR A 15 -4.38 12.82 -17.65
CA THR A 15 -4.94 11.49 -17.90
C THR A 15 -4.70 11.11 -19.35
N THR A 16 -4.67 9.81 -19.60
CA THR A 16 -4.58 9.26 -20.96
C THR A 16 -5.61 8.13 -21.09
N PRO A 17 -6.24 7.96 -22.26
CA PRO A 17 -7.15 6.85 -22.48
C PRO A 17 -6.43 5.51 -22.31
N ALA A 18 -7.08 4.56 -21.65
CA ALA A 18 -6.52 3.22 -21.44
C ALA A 18 -6.20 2.51 -22.77
N SER A 19 -6.96 2.81 -23.83
CA SER A 19 -6.73 2.31 -25.19
C SER A 19 -5.36 2.68 -25.79
N GLN A 20 -4.64 3.66 -25.20
CA GLN A 20 -3.26 3.96 -25.60
C GLN A 20 -2.21 3.05 -24.95
N CYS A 21 -2.60 2.17 -24.02
CA CYS A 21 -1.70 1.19 -23.45
C CYS A 21 -1.39 0.10 -24.49
N PRO A 22 -0.12 -0.09 -24.90
CA PRO A 22 0.23 -1.06 -25.93
C PRO A 22 0.03 -2.52 -25.51
N THR A 23 -0.10 -2.77 -24.22
CA THR A 23 -0.28 -4.10 -23.60
C THR A 23 -1.64 -4.25 -22.93
N ILE A 24 -2.63 -3.43 -23.33
CA ILE A 24 -3.97 -3.51 -22.78
C ILE A 24 -4.58 -4.88 -23.08
N ALA A 25 -5.23 -5.48 -22.10
CA ALA A 25 -5.93 -6.75 -22.30
C ALA A 25 -7.11 -6.57 -23.24
N PRO A 26 -7.38 -7.55 -24.15
CA PRO A 26 -8.53 -7.46 -25.07
C PRO A 26 -9.87 -7.33 -24.32
N GLU A 27 -9.96 -7.86 -23.11
CA GLU A 27 -11.15 -7.89 -22.25
C GLU A 27 -11.35 -6.62 -21.41
N TRP A 28 -10.54 -5.58 -21.58
CA TRP A 28 -10.55 -4.40 -20.70
C TRP A 28 -11.89 -3.64 -20.64
N GLU A 29 -12.73 -3.78 -21.68
CA GLU A 29 -14.11 -3.25 -21.74
C GLU A 29 -15.18 -4.35 -21.81
N ASP A 30 -14.86 -5.60 -21.44
CA ASP A 30 -15.84 -6.68 -21.47
C ASP A 30 -17.01 -6.35 -20.52
N PRO A 31 -18.26 -6.33 -21.01
CA PRO A 31 -19.44 -6.07 -20.16
C PRO A 31 -19.62 -7.09 -19.03
N ALA A 32 -19.06 -8.30 -19.16
CA ALA A 32 -19.06 -9.32 -18.10
C ALA A 32 -18.08 -8.97 -16.97
N GLY A 33 -17.23 -7.95 -17.16
CA GLY A 33 -16.18 -7.57 -16.24
C GLY A 33 -14.93 -8.45 -16.37
N VAL A 34 -13.91 -8.12 -15.59
CA VAL A 34 -12.66 -8.86 -15.51
C VAL A 34 -12.42 -9.32 -14.07
N PRO A 35 -11.80 -10.48 -13.84
CA PRO A 35 -11.39 -10.90 -12.49
C PRO A 35 -10.42 -9.89 -11.87
N ILE A 36 -10.50 -9.74 -10.56
CA ILE A 36 -9.54 -8.97 -9.76
C ILE A 36 -8.78 -9.96 -8.88
N ASP A 37 -7.47 -10.10 -9.07
CA ASP A 37 -6.63 -11.04 -8.33
C ASP A 37 -5.88 -10.37 -7.18
N ALA A 38 -5.65 -9.05 -7.27
CA ALA A 38 -4.95 -8.30 -6.24
C ALA A 38 -5.44 -6.86 -6.10
N PHE A 39 -5.43 -6.35 -4.86
CA PHE A 39 -5.48 -4.93 -4.56
C PHE A 39 -4.13 -4.47 -4.00
N LEU A 40 -3.63 -3.35 -4.51
CA LEU A 40 -2.40 -2.73 -4.06
C LEU A 40 -2.73 -1.41 -3.40
N PHE A 41 -2.42 -1.29 -2.11
CA PHE A 41 -2.43 -0.03 -1.40
C PHE A 41 -1.02 0.55 -1.36
N GLY A 42 -0.88 1.86 -1.26
CA GLY A 42 0.43 2.46 -1.17
C GLY A 42 0.39 3.91 -0.70
N GLY A 43 1.42 4.29 0.00
CA GLY A 43 1.63 5.65 0.48
C GLY A 43 3.10 6.02 0.44
N ARG A 44 3.38 7.31 0.51
CA ARG A 44 4.76 7.81 0.63
C ARG A 44 5.20 7.67 2.09
N ARG A 45 6.11 6.75 2.34
CA ARG A 45 6.67 6.48 3.67
C ARG A 45 8.19 6.48 3.58
N ALA A 46 8.83 7.53 4.11
CA ALA A 46 10.29 7.60 4.16
C ALA A 46 10.87 6.53 5.09
N THR A 47 10.14 6.14 6.12
CA THR A 47 10.59 5.21 7.17
C THR A 47 9.54 4.12 7.45
N VAL A 48 9.90 3.15 8.26
CA VAL A 48 9.07 2.09 8.85
C VAL A 48 8.57 1.06 7.83
N VAL A 49 7.78 1.48 6.85
CA VAL A 49 7.06 0.59 5.93
C VAL A 49 8.01 -0.02 4.91
N PRO A 50 8.05 -1.35 4.75
CA PRO A 50 8.86 -2.03 3.74
C PRO A 50 8.47 -1.66 2.30
N LEU A 51 9.32 -2.01 1.33
CA LEU A 51 9.07 -1.82 -0.10
C LEU A 51 7.74 -2.45 -0.55
N VAL A 52 7.47 -3.65 -0.08
CA VAL A 52 6.23 -4.39 -0.34
C VAL A 52 5.99 -5.41 0.75
N HIS A 53 4.73 -5.63 1.10
CA HIS A 53 4.29 -6.80 1.86
C HIS A 53 2.87 -7.22 1.47
N GLU A 54 2.62 -8.52 1.51
CA GLU A 54 1.33 -9.13 1.29
C GLU A 54 0.59 -9.26 2.63
N ALA A 55 -0.70 -9.02 2.66
CA ALA A 55 -1.53 -9.29 3.83
C ALA A 55 -1.62 -10.80 4.11
N PHE A 56 -1.82 -11.18 5.39
CA PHE A 56 -2.01 -12.60 5.76
C PHE A 56 -3.31 -13.16 5.20
N ASP A 57 -4.35 -12.32 5.23
CA ASP A 57 -5.69 -12.64 4.77
C ASP A 57 -6.44 -11.37 4.38
N TRP A 58 -7.72 -11.49 4.02
CA TRP A 58 -8.56 -10.38 3.63
C TRP A 58 -8.75 -9.35 4.76
N GLU A 59 -9.05 -9.80 5.97
CA GLU A 59 -9.29 -8.89 7.09
C GLU A 59 -8.03 -8.10 7.47
N HIS A 60 -6.88 -8.77 7.49
CA HIS A 60 -5.60 -8.10 7.68
C HIS A 60 -5.32 -7.09 6.56
N GLY A 61 -5.65 -7.42 5.31
CA GLY A 61 -5.54 -6.49 4.19
C GLY A 61 -6.45 -5.27 4.34
N VAL A 62 -7.67 -5.45 4.83
CA VAL A 62 -8.57 -4.34 5.17
C VAL A 62 -7.96 -3.47 6.29
N PHE A 63 -7.35 -4.08 7.30
CA PHE A 63 -6.64 -3.35 8.36
C PHE A 63 -5.46 -2.55 7.80
N LEU A 64 -4.66 -3.11 6.89
CA LEU A 64 -3.56 -2.40 6.22
C LEU A 64 -4.09 -1.17 5.45
N GLY A 65 -5.16 -1.35 4.67
CA GLY A 65 -5.79 -0.25 3.94
C GLY A 65 -6.38 0.81 4.87
N ALA A 66 -7.07 0.40 5.94
CA ALA A 66 -7.70 1.29 6.91
C ALA A 66 -6.69 2.13 7.71
N THR A 67 -5.50 1.57 7.99
CA THR A 67 -4.47 2.23 8.83
C THR A 67 -3.35 2.87 8.04
N MET A 68 -3.38 2.79 6.71
CA MET A 68 -2.31 3.35 5.90
C MET A 68 -2.14 4.86 6.12
N ALA A 69 -0.92 5.31 5.94
CA ALA A 69 -0.56 6.71 6.05
C ALA A 69 0.39 7.11 4.91
N SER A 70 0.36 8.38 4.55
CA SER A 70 1.20 8.93 3.50
C SER A 70 1.73 10.30 3.90
N GLU A 71 2.97 10.59 3.54
CA GLU A 71 3.55 11.92 3.71
C GLU A 71 2.87 12.92 2.76
N THR A 72 2.58 14.10 3.27
CA THR A 72 2.02 15.21 2.49
C THR A 72 3.01 15.71 1.45
N THR A 73 2.50 16.12 0.30
CA THR A 73 3.30 16.72 -0.78
C THR A 73 3.02 18.21 -0.91
N ALA A 74 3.84 18.90 -1.71
CA ALA A 74 3.65 20.31 -2.03
C ALA A 74 2.28 20.64 -2.66
N ALA A 75 1.56 19.64 -3.18
CA ALA A 75 0.22 19.80 -3.74
C ALA A 75 -0.87 19.87 -2.66
N ALA A 76 -0.61 19.37 -1.46
CA ALA A 76 -1.52 19.46 -0.32
C ALA A 76 -1.24 20.76 0.45
N ALA A 77 -2.29 21.47 0.82
CA ALA A 77 -2.14 22.60 1.76
C ALA A 77 -1.65 22.09 3.11
N GLY A 78 -0.41 22.40 3.47
CA GLY A 78 0.20 21.98 4.73
C GLY A 78 1.71 21.75 4.63
N ASP A 79 2.30 21.31 5.73
CA ASP A 79 3.74 21.04 5.82
C ASP A 79 4.10 19.82 4.95
N VAL A 80 5.03 20.01 4.02
CA VAL A 80 5.55 18.92 3.17
C VAL A 80 6.27 17.88 4.05
N GLY A 81 6.00 16.60 3.78
CA GLY A 81 6.62 15.50 4.51
C GLY A 81 5.94 15.14 5.83
N LYS A 82 4.88 15.85 6.23
CA LYS A 82 4.09 15.48 7.41
C LYS A 82 3.28 14.21 7.13
N LEU A 83 3.40 13.24 8.03
CA LEU A 83 2.62 12.01 7.93
C LEU A 83 1.14 12.27 8.21
N ARG A 84 0.27 11.78 7.33
CA ARG A 84 -1.17 11.85 7.44
C ARG A 84 -1.77 10.47 7.24
N ARG A 85 -2.68 10.07 8.12
CA ARG A 85 -3.52 8.89 7.89
C ARG A 85 -4.43 9.16 6.69
N ASP A 86 -4.45 8.24 5.77
CA ASP A 86 -5.19 8.36 4.51
C ASP A 86 -5.73 6.97 4.10
N PRO A 87 -6.73 6.47 4.85
CA PRO A 87 -7.23 5.11 4.65
C PRO A 87 -7.62 4.87 3.19
N PHE A 88 -7.14 3.76 2.64
CA PHE A 88 -7.31 3.35 1.25
C PHE A 88 -6.88 4.42 0.23
N ALA A 89 -6.08 5.42 0.64
CA ALA A 89 -5.71 6.61 -0.14
C ALA A 89 -6.93 7.42 -0.63
N MET A 90 -8.05 7.39 0.08
CA MET A 90 -9.31 7.97 -0.40
C MET A 90 -10.08 8.79 0.65
N LEU A 91 -9.50 9.03 1.83
CA LEU A 91 -10.20 9.77 2.90
C LEU A 91 -10.83 11.10 2.42
N PRO A 92 -10.16 11.95 1.62
CA PRO A 92 -10.75 13.21 1.14
C PRO A 92 -11.91 13.03 0.17
N PHE A 93 -12.12 11.84 -0.37
CA PHE A 93 -13.12 11.53 -1.38
C PHE A 93 -14.31 10.73 -0.83
N CYS A 94 -14.24 10.28 0.43
CA CYS A 94 -15.32 9.56 1.08
C CYS A 94 -16.33 10.55 1.65
N GLY A 95 -17.54 10.56 1.13
CA GLY A 95 -18.63 11.48 1.52
C GLY A 95 -19.44 11.04 2.74
N TYR A 96 -18.99 10.00 3.46
CA TYR A 96 -19.62 9.45 4.67
C TYR A 96 -18.58 8.96 5.66
N ASN A 97 -18.96 8.41 6.80
CA ASN A 97 -18.00 7.92 7.78
C ASN A 97 -17.21 6.74 7.23
N MET A 98 -15.87 6.87 7.19
CA MET A 98 -14.99 5.81 6.67
C MET A 98 -15.08 4.51 7.48
N GLY A 99 -15.53 4.53 8.73
CA GLY A 99 -15.80 3.33 9.50
C GLY A 99 -16.82 2.41 8.82
N ASP A 100 -17.85 2.97 8.22
CA ASP A 100 -18.84 2.20 7.44
C ASP A 100 -18.21 1.60 6.18
N TYR A 101 -17.28 2.31 5.54
CA TYR A 101 -16.53 1.81 4.40
C TYR A 101 -15.64 0.63 4.80
N PHE A 102 -14.98 0.70 5.94
CA PHE A 102 -14.21 -0.43 6.49
C PHE A 102 -15.11 -1.63 6.76
N GLY A 103 -16.29 -1.39 7.35
CA GLY A 103 -17.31 -2.43 7.59
C GLY A 103 -17.75 -3.10 6.29
N HIS A 104 -17.91 -2.32 5.22
CA HIS A 104 -18.27 -2.86 3.91
C HIS A 104 -17.16 -3.79 3.37
N TRP A 105 -15.89 -3.39 3.42
CA TRP A 105 -14.77 -4.25 3.02
C TRP A 105 -14.76 -5.57 3.80
N LEU A 106 -14.93 -5.53 5.13
CA LEU A 106 -15.01 -6.73 5.95
C LEU A 106 -16.20 -7.60 5.55
N SER A 107 -17.37 -7.00 5.28
CA SER A 107 -18.58 -7.74 4.89
C SER A 107 -18.43 -8.45 3.54
N VAL A 108 -17.70 -7.87 2.59
CA VAL A 108 -17.37 -8.52 1.32
C VAL A 108 -16.56 -9.79 1.55
N GLY A 109 -15.56 -9.74 2.44
CA GLY A 109 -14.78 -10.90 2.81
C GLY A 109 -15.60 -12.01 3.46
N HIS A 110 -16.54 -11.65 4.34
CA HIS A 110 -17.41 -12.63 5.00
C HIS A 110 -18.45 -13.26 4.05
N ALA A 111 -18.88 -12.53 3.02
CA ALA A 111 -19.87 -13.00 2.06
C ALA A 111 -19.28 -13.84 0.92
N ALA A 112 -17.99 -13.74 0.68
CA ALA A 112 -17.31 -14.38 -0.44
C ALA A 112 -16.64 -15.71 0.00
N ASP A 113 -16.38 -16.56 -0.98
CA ASP A 113 -15.47 -17.71 -0.82
C ASP A 113 -14.04 -17.17 -0.65
N ALA A 114 -13.40 -17.47 0.49
CA ALA A 114 -12.07 -16.99 0.81
C ALA A 114 -11.02 -17.32 -0.28
N ALA A 115 -11.19 -18.45 -0.98
CA ALA A 115 -10.29 -18.86 -2.07
C ALA A 115 -10.43 -18.00 -3.34
N LYS A 116 -11.49 -17.20 -3.42
CA LYS A 116 -11.77 -16.31 -4.56
C LYS A 116 -11.56 -14.84 -4.25
N LEU A 117 -11.22 -14.52 -3.01
CA LEU A 117 -10.92 -13.14 -2.63
C LEU A 117 -9.57 -12.71 -3.24
N PRO A 118 -9.48 -11.48 -3.78
CA PRO A 118 -8.22 -10.90 -4.18
C PRO A 118 -7.23 -10.84 -3.01
N ARG A 119 -5.94 -11.02 -3.27
CA ARG A 119 -4.92 -10.76 -2.26
C ARG A 119 -4.67 -9.26 -2.12
N LEU A 120 -4.30 -8.84 -0.93
CA LEU A 120 -4.05 -7.44 -0.64
C LEU A 120 -2.56 -7.21 -0.35
N TYR A 121 -2.02 -6.17 -0.98
CA TYR A 121 -0.61 -5.80 -0.87
C TYR A 121 -0.47 -4.34 -0.45
N TYR A 122 0.56 -4.06 0.34
CA TYR A 122 1.01 -2.70 0.59
C TYR A 122 2.34 -2.47 -0.13
N VAL A 123 2.45 -1.36 -0.87
CA VAL A 123 3.67 -0.99 -1.59
C VAL A 123 4.17 0.39 -1.14
N ASN A 124 5.49 0.56 -1.05
CA ASN A 124 6.12 1.82 -0.64
C ASN A 124 7.37 2.10 -1.48
N TRP A 125 7.23 2.89 -2.53
CA TRP A 125 8.32 3.30 -3.42
C TRP A 125 9.26 4.36 -2.83
N PHE A 126 9.00 4.87 -1.62
CA PHE A 126 9.52 6.14 -1.12
C PHE A 126 10.41 6.00 0.11
N ARG A 127 10.87 4.78 0.42
CA ARG A 127 11.80 4.53 1.51
C ARG A 127 13.07 5.36 1.32
N LYS A 128 13.55 5.99 2.42
CA LYS A 128 14.79 6.78 2.44
C LYS A 128 15.80 6.19 3.39
N ASP A 129 17.08 6.41 3.07
CA ASP A 129 18.18 6.16 3.99
C ASP A 129 18.37 7.34 4.99
N ALA A 130 19.37 7.20 5.84
CA ALA A 130 19.71 8.22 6.85
C ALA A 130 20.18 9.56 6.24
N ALA A 131 20.64 9.56 4.99
CA ALA A 131 21.03 10.77 4.27
C ALA A 131 19.83 11.42 3.53
N GLY A 132 18.65 10.81 3.58
CA GLY A 132 17.44 11.30 2.92
C GLY A 132 17.34 10.94 1.43
N ARG A 133 18.24 10.06 0.92
CA ARG A 133 18.20 9.54 -0.45
C ARG A 133 17.10 8.49 -0.55
N TYR A 134 16.33 8.50 -1.64
CA TYR A 134 15.43 7.39 -1.96
C TYR A 134 16.24 6.13 -2.25
N VAL A 135 15.89 5.04 -1.57
CA VAL A 135 16.61 3.77 -1.65
C VAL A 135 16.15 2.96 -2.85
N TRP A 136 14.85 2.91 -3.09
CA TRP A 136 14.29 2.26 -4.28
C TRP A 136 14.38 3.21 -5.48
N PRO A 137 14.89 2.77 -6.64
CA PRO A 137 15.03 3.64 -7.81
C PRO A 137 13.69 4.14 -8.36
N GLY A 138 12.62 3.40 -8.13
CA GLY A 138 11.28 3.77 -8.56
C GLY A 138 11.07 3.65 -10.07
N PHE A 139 9.99 4.28 -10.54
CA PHE A 139 9.62 4.38 -11.95
C PHE A 139 9.66 3.03 -12.69
N GLY A 140 10.56 2.84 -13.65
CA GLY A 140 10.70 1.61 -14.43
C GLY A 140 10.97 0.37 -13.58
N GLU A 141 11.65 0.53 -12.44
CA GLU A 141 11.99 -0.59 -11.55
C GLU A 141 10.83 -1.07 -10.68
N ASN A 142 9.73 -0.29 -10.60
CA ASN A 142 8.52 -0.71 -9.89
C ASN A 142 7.92 -1.98 -10.49
N ILE A 143 8.15 -2.26 -11.77
CA ILE A 143 7.71 -3.49 -12.43
C ILE A 143 8.25 -4.75 -11.74
N ARG A 144 9.42 -4.71 -11.10
CA ARG A 144 10.03 -5.83 -10.38
C ARG A 144 9.19 -6.25 -9.17
N VAL A 145 8.63 -5.27 -8.46
CA VAL A 145 7.69 -5.54 -7.37
C VAL A 145 6.36 -6.06 -7.89
N LEU A 146 5.85 -5.50 -8.99
CA LEU A 146 4.65 -6.02 -9.64
C LEU A 146 4.85 -7.45 -10.15
N LYS A 147 6.02 -7.76 -10.70
CA LYS A 147 6.40 -9.13 -11.09
C LYS A 147 6.32 -10.07 -9.89
N TRP A 148 6.94 -9.72 -8.74
CA TRP A 148 6.88 -10.53 -7.53
C TRP A 148 5.42 -10.75 -7.08
N ILE A 149 4.57 -9.71 -7.12
CA ILE A 149 3.14 -9.84 -6.78
C ILE A 149 2.44 -10.87 -7.70
N VAL A 150 2.66 -10.78 -9.01
CA VAL A 150 2.09 -11.74 -9.97
C VAL A 150 2.62 -13.16 -9.73
N GLU A 151 3.89 -13.31 -9.43
CA GLU A 151 4.51 -14.59 -9.07
C GLU A 151 3.99 -15.14 -7.74
N ARG A 152 3.65 -14.27 -6.75
CA ARG A 152 2.93 -14.65 -5.53
C ARG A 152 1.52 -15.19 -5.82
N LEU A 153 0.80 -14.53 -6.71
CA LEU A 153 -0.55 -14.94 -7.12
C LEU A 153 -0.53 -16.31 -7.81
N SER A 154 0.47 -16.58 -8.65
CA SER A 154 0.66 -17.87 -9.33
C SER A 154 1.31 -18.95 -8.46
N GLY A 155 1.78 -18.62 -7.25
CA GLY A 155 2.46 -19.54 -6.34
C GLY A 155 3.91 -19.84 -6.74
N SER A 156 4.52 -19.05 -7.62
CA SER A 156 5.90 -19.26 -8.08
C SER A 156 6.95 -18.45 -7.31
N ALA A 157 6.56 -17.44 -6.51
CA ALA A 157 7.47 -16.71 -5.64
C ALA A 157 7.25 -17.03 -4.17
N GLU A 158 8.35 -17.09 -3.42
CA GLU A 158 8.33 -17.33 -1.98
C GLU A 158 8.21 -16.02 -1.18
N ALA A 159 7.72 -16.14 0.05
CA ALA A 159 7.64 -15.04 1.01
C ALA A 159 8.03 -15.50 2.40
N VAL A 160 8.50 -14.56 3.21
CA VAL A 160 8.78 -14.76 4.65
C VAL A 160 7.74 -14.04 5.48
N GLU A 161 7.29 -14.71 6.53
CA GLU A 161 6.36 -14.13 7.47
C GLU A 161 7.07 -13.15 8.41
N THR A 162 6.43 -12.00 8.63
CA THR A 162 6.88 -10.95 9.54
C THR A 162 5.71 -10.47 10.39
N PRO A 163 5.91 -9.69 11.45
CA PRO A 163 4.80 -9.14 12.23
C PRO A 163 3.78 -8.30 11.44
N VAL A 164 4.17 -7.78 10.27
CA VAL A 164 3.36 -6.82 9.49
C VAL A 164 2.81 -7.40 8.19
N GLY A 165 3.12 -8.65 7.88
CA GLY A 165 2.69 -9.33 6.66
C GLY A 165 3.79 -10.19 6.07
N LEU A 166 3.56 -10.70 4.87
CA LEU A 166 4.47 -11.56 4.13
C LEU A 166 5.36 -10.70 3.23
N LEU A 167 6.66 -10.70 3.44
CA LEU A 167 7.65 -9.99 2.64
C LEU A 167 8.31 -10.91 1.61
N PRO A 168 8.91 -10.36 0.53
CA PRO A 168 9.72 -11.16 -0.38
C PRO A 168 10.79 -11.96 0.36
N ALA A 169 10.85 -13.26 0.10
CA ALA A 169 11.94 -14.09 0.60
C ALA A 169 13.28 -13.69 -0.06
N PRO A 170 14.42 -13.94 0.59
CA PRO A 170 15.72 -13.67 -0.03
C PRO A 170 15.80 -14.32 -1.42
N GLY A 171 16.14 -13.52 -2.44
CA GLY A 171 16.25 -13.96 -3.83
C GLY A 171 14.92 -14.08 -4.60
N SER A 172 13.77 -13.78 -3.99
CA SER A 172 12.48 -13.85 -4.69
C SER A 172 12.11 -12.56 -5.45
N LEU A 173 12.79 -11.44 -5.19
CA LEU A 173 12.70 -10.26 -6.05
C LEU A 173 13.68 -10.40 -7.20
N ASP A 174 13.22 -10.15 -8.42
CA ASP A 174 14.08 -10.08 -9.60
C ASP A 174 14.90 -8.79 -9.57
N LEU A 175 16.18 -8.90 -9.23
CA LEU A 175 17.12 -7.78 -9.14
C LEU A 175 18.16 -7.82 -10.28
N ASP A 176 18.02 -8.70 -11.27
CA ASP A 176 18.97 -8.81 -12.39
C ASP A 176 19.08 -7.49 -13.15
N GLY A 177 20.31 -7.03 -13.35
CA GLY A 177 20.59 -5.75 -13.98
C GLY A 177 20.23 -4.50 -13.16
N LEU A 178 19.76 -4.65 -11.90
CA LEU A 178 19.52 -3.53 -10.99
C LEU A 178 20.74 -3.28 -10.12
N GLU A 179 21.30 -2.08 -10.19
CA GLU A 179 22.40 -1.65 -9.32
C GLU A 179 21.85 -1.22 -7.95
N ILE A 180 21.58 -2.19 -7.07
CA ILE A 180 21.18 -1.98 -5.68
C ILE A 180 22.13 -2.72 -4.75
N GLY A 181 22.62 -2.03 -3.71
CA GLY A 181 23.49 -2.64 -2.70
C GLY A 181 22.72 -3.52 -1.72
N GLU A 182 23.40 -4.51 -1.12
CA GLU A 182 22.82 -5.38 -0.10
C GLU A 182 22.23 -4.59 1.08
N ALA A 183 22.93 -3.56 1.56
CA ALA A 183 22.45 -2.69 2.65
C ALA A 183 21.18 -1.91 2.27
N ASP A 184 21.05 -1.50 1.00
CA ASP A 184 19.85 -0.82 0.50
C ASP A 184 18.68 -1.81 0.43
N LEU A 185 18.92 -3.03 -0.04
CA LEU A 185 17.91 -4.08 -0.09
C LEU A 185 17.45 -4.49 1.31
N ASP A 186 18.37 -4.66 2.24
CA ASP A 186 18.07 -4.95 3.64
C ASP A 186 17.19 -3.84 4.25
N LEU A 187 17.54 -2.57 4.01
CA LEU A 187 16.74 -1.45 4.48
C LEU A 187 15.32 -1.47 3.91
N LEU A 188 15.16 -1.84 2.63
CA LEU A 188 13.86 -1.90 1.95
C LEU A 188 12.96 -3.03 2.49
N LEU A 189 13.53 -4.14 2.94
CA LEU A 189 12.79 -5.34 3.37
C LEU A 189 12.81 -5.56 4.88
N THR A 190 13.52 -4.73 5.64
CA THR A 190 13.57 -4.86 7.11
C THR A 190 12.27 -4.36 7.76
N VAL A 191 11.79 -5.13 8.74
CA VAL A 191 10.73 -4.77 9.68
C VAL A 191 11.36 -4.44 11.03
N ASP A 192 11.56 -3.15 11.30
CA ASP A 192 12.01 -2.66 12.61
C ASP A 192 10.83 -2.71 13.60
N ARG A 193 10.86 -3.68 14.52
CA ARG A 193 9.79 -3.88 15.51
C ARG A 193 9.56 -2.67 16.40
N GLN A 194 10.62 -1.94 16.78
CA GLN A 194 10.48 -0.76 17.66
C GLN A 194 9.81 0.40 16.92
N ALA A 195 10.23 0.64 15.69
CA ALA A 195 9.59 1.64 14.83
C ALA A 195 8.11 1.30 14.55
N TRP A 196 7.80 0.02 14.34
CA TRP A 196 6.43 -0.44 14.14
C TRP A 196 5.56 -0.34 15.42
N LYS A 197 6.12 -0.55 16.62
CA LYS A 197 5.40 -0.30 17.88
C LYS A 197 4.97 1.16 17.97
N LEU A 198 5.90 2.09 17.70
CA LEU A 198 5.58 3.53 17.70
C LEU A 198 4.51 3.91 16.63
N GLU A 199 4.53 3.23 15.49
CA GLU A 199 3.50 3.40 14.45
C GLU A 199 2.14 2.86 14.91
N ALA A 200 2.13 1.67 15.53
CA ALA A 200 0.93 1.02 16.04
C ALA A 200 0.29 1.81 17.19
N ASP A 201 1.08 2.42 18.06
CA ASP A 201 0.60 3.24 19.18
C ASP A 201 -0.24 4.46 18.72
N GLN A 202 -0.09 4.90 17.49
CA GLN A 202 -0.85 6.04 16.93
C GLN A 202 -2.22 5.62 16.36
N ILE A 203 -2.44 4.34 16.10
CA ILE A 203 -3.66 3.82 15.46
C ILE A 203 -4.90 4.05 16.32
N PRO A 204 -4.90 3.80 17.65
CA PRO A 204 -6.09 4.02 18.49
C PRO A 204 -6.60 5.46 18.49
N GLU A 205 -5.70 6.45 18.45
CA GLU A 205 -6.09 7.86 18.33
C GLU A 205 -6.83 8.12 17.03
N PHE A 206 -6.29 7.63 15.92
CA PHE A 206 -6.91 7.73 14.60
C PHE A 206 -8.27 7.04 14.57
N PHE A 207 -8.40 5.86 15.15
CA PHE A 207 -9.63 5.08 15.19
C PHE A 207 -10.74 5.77 16.01
N ARG A 208 -10.40 6.57 17.03
CA ARG A 208 -11.40 7.34 17.78
C ARG A 208 -12.20 8.30 16.90
N GLY A 209 -11.59 8.80 15.81
CA GLY A 209 -12.25 9.68 14.86
C GLY A 209 -13.49 9.10 14.17
N PHE A 210 -13.62 7.77 14.12
CA PHE A 210 -14.75 7.09 13.49
C PHE A 210 -15.90 6.75 14.46
N GLY A 211 -15.68 6.90 15.77
CA GLY A 211 -16.69 6.67 16.80
C GLY A 211 -17.25 5.24 16.77
N GLU A 212 -18.59 5.13 16.84
CA GLU A 212 -19.30 3.85 16.85
C GLU A 212 -19.34 3.16 15.47
N HIS A 213 -19.00 3.88 14.40
CA HIS A 213 -18.92 3.32 13.05
C HIS A 213 -17.68 2.44 12.84
N LEU A 214 -16.68 2.54 13.72
CA LEU A 214 -15.48 1.70 13.58
C LEU A 214 -15.81 0.22 13.87
N PRO A 215 -15.64 -0.71 12.92
CA PRO A 215 -15.82 -2.13 13.16
C PRO A 215 -14.94 -2.64 14.31
N ALA A 216 -15.51 -3.43 15.23
CA ALA A 216 -14.78 -4.02 16.35
C ALA A 216 -13.55 -4.82 15.87
N ARG A 217 -13.71 -5.54 14.75
CA ARG A 217 -12.65 -6.36 14.15
C ARG A 217 -11.36 -5.58 13.88
N LEU A 218 -11.42 -4.30 13.50
CA LEU A 218 -10.21 -3.49 13.29
C LEU A 218 -9.45 -3.22 14.60
N ARG A 219 -10.14 -3.16 15.75
CA ARG A 219 -9.47 -3.05 17.06
C ARG A 219 -8.79 -4.37 17.43
N GLU A 220 -9.43 -5.49 17.13
CA GLU A 220 -8.84 -6.82 17.34
C GLU A 220 -7.60 -7.01 16.49
N LEU A 221 -7.66 -6.68 15.20
CA LEU A 221 -6.51 -6.74 14.28
C LEU A 221 -5.35 -5.81 14.73
N HIS A 222 -5.67 -4.66 15.31
CA HIS A 222 -4.66 -3.81 15.93
C HIS A 222 -3.98 -4.51 17.12
N GLN A 223 -4.76 -5.17 17.99
CA GLN A 223 -4.20 -5.94 19.11
C GLN A 223 -3.32 -7.10 18.61
N GLU A 224 -3.79 -7.82 17.58
CA GLU A 224 -3.00 -8.88 16.94
C GLU A 224 -1.66 -8.35 16.40
N LEU A 225 -1.63 -7.13 15.82
CA LEU A 225 -0.38 -6.50 15.40
C LEU A 225 0.55 -6.25 16.59
N ILE A 226 0.03 -5.71 17.70
CA ILE A 226 0.80 -5.49 18.92
C ILE A 226 1.39 -6.82 19.43
N ASP A 227 0.58 -7.87 19.47
CA ASP A 227 1.00 -9.20 19.94
C ASP A 227 2.11 -9.80 19.05
N ARG A 228 2.01 -9.65 17.72
CA ARG A 228 3.08 -10.06 16.77
C ARG A 228 4.37 -9.25 16.91
N LEU A 229 4.25 -8.01 17.33
CA LEU A 229 5.42 -7.15 17.56
C LEU A 229 6.14 -7.48 18.88
N GLY A 230 5.49 -8.10 19.82
CA GLY A 230 6.05 -8.59 21.11
C GLY A 230 6.12 -7.55 22.19
#